data_25f8648d6f72408bac83103c87f48fc1
#
_entry.id   25f8648d6f72408bac83103c87f48fc1
#
_cell.length_a   1.000
_cell.length_b   1.000
_cell.length_c   1.000
_cell.angle_alpha   90.00
_cell.angle_beta   90.00
_cell.angle_gamma   90.00
#
_symmetry.space_group_name_H-M   'P 1'
#
loop_
_entity.id
_entity.type
_entity.pdbx_description
1 polymer ?
#
loop_
_entity_poly.entity_id
_entity_poly.type
_entity_poly.pdbx_seq_one_letter_code
_entity_poly.pdbx_strand_id
1 'polypeptide(L)'
;MIIHMITENHTQIVLFEPLSDDVNELYILSGYAAPTMLSWYIKNLYHKVHTPLRISLMIGMVPFDGISASVHEGFVQQVREAKPQEVEKLECSYIYDEPCVHANLYIWAKNGIPVKAYTGSAFFVQRSFVGQHRQEIMLECDPVRSFEYWNSQIDRSIYVQHAEVEEYVQIHPTHPILDMENALVDGFDIQHQERYETVRLSLVTRTGEPGIHSGLNWGQREGRNPNEAYISLPSRIAKSGFFPLEKRHFTAITDDRHQLILRIEQQNDKAITTPARNSDLGEYFRNRLGLANGAPVTRADLDRYGRTDVVFLKLDDETFYMDFNVI
;
A
#
# COMPACT_ATOMS: atom_id res chain seq x y z
N MET A 1 -37.81 -10.97 2.17
CA MET A 1 -36.49 -10.43 2.54
C MET A 1 -36.25 -9.25 1.61
N ILE A 2 -36.21 -8.04 2.11
CA ILE A 2 -35.89 -6.85 1.29
C ILE A 2 -34.36 -6.85 1.16
N ILE A 3 -33.86 -7.04 -0.06
CA ILE A 3 -32.43 -6.91 -0.36
C ILE A 3 -32.12 -5.42 -0.40
N HIS A 4 -31.35 -4.94 0.52
CA HIS A 4 -30.91 -3.53 0.53
C HIS A 4 -29.67 -3.40 -0.35
N MET A 5 -29.81 -2.71 -1.48
CA MET A 5 -28.73 -2.42 -2.41
C MET A 5 -28.01 -1.14 -1.95
N ILE A 6 -26.69 -1.21 -1.80
CA ILE A 6 -25.81 -0.11 -1.39
C ILE A 6 -25.05 0.32 -2.63
N THR A 7 -25.31 1.52 -3.13
CA THR A 7 -24.68 2.11 -4.32
C THR A 7 -23.86 3.35 -4.00
N GLU A 8 -24.02 3.88 -2.77
CA GLU A 8 -23.33 5.07 -2.29
C GLU A 8 -22.79 4.82 -0.87
N ASN A 9 -21.75 5.53 -0.49
CA ASN A 9 -21.14 5.44 0.84
C ASN A 9 -20.76 4.02 1.28
N HIS A 10 -20.58 3.09 0.33
CA HIS A 10 -20.28 1.69 0.62
C HIS A 10 -19.01 1.51 1.43
N THR A 11 -18.01 2.38 1.30
CA THR A 11 -16.81 2.39 2.15
C THR A 11 -17.17 2.54 3.62
N GLN A 12 -18.00 3.53 3.94
CA GLN A 12 -18.44 3.77 5.32
C GLN A 12 -19.33 2.61 5.81
N ILE A 13 -20.31 2.20 5.01
CA ILE A 13 -21.30 1.18 5.38
C ILE A 13 -20.66 -0.19 5.55
N VAL A 14 -19.76 -0.59 4.64
CA VAL A 14 -19.18 -1.95 4.61
C VAL A 14 -17.98 -2.08 5.55
N LEU A 15 -17.11 -1.05 5.59
CA LEU A 15 -15.81 -1.18 6.25
C LEU A 15 -15.72 -0.47 7.62
N PHE A 16 -16.65 0.43 7.95
CA PHE A 16 -16.53 1.21 9.19
C PHE A 16 -17.76 1.18 10.09
N GLU A 17 -18.98 1.21 9.56
CA GLU A 17 -20.19 1.22 10.40
C GLU A 17 -20.37 -0.02 11.30
N PRO A 18 -20.05 -1.26 10.86
CA PRO A 18 -20.20 -2.42 11.73
C PRO A 18 -19.17 -2.47 12.86
N LEU A 19 -18.05 -1.75 12.71
CA LEU A 19 -16.95 -1.76 13.66
C LEU A 19 -17.38 -1.11 14.99
N SER A 20 -17.16 -1.82 16.09
CA SER A 20 -17.35 -1.35 17.47
C SER A 20 -16.38 -2.07 18.39
N ASP A 21 -16.32 -1.69 19.67
CA ASP A 21 -15.47 -2.37 20.64
C ASP A 21 -15.83 -3.87 20.83
N ASP A 22 -17.05 -4.22 20.51
CA ASP A 22 -17.53 -5.61 20.56
C ASP A 22 -17.42 -6.37 19.22
N VAL A 23 -17.58 -5.66 18.09
CA VAL A 23 -17.52 -6.24 16.74
C VAL A 23 -16.20 -5.78 16.13
N ASN A 24 -15.16 -6.55 16.37
CA ASN A 24 -13.78 -6.21 16.05
C ASN A 24 -13.03 -7.29 15.25
N GLU A 25 -13.76 -8.18 14.58
CA GLU A 25 -13.20 -9.18 13.67
C GLU A 25 -13.76 -8.95 12.28
N LEU A 26 -12.88 -8.80 11.30
CA LEU A 26 -13.24 -8.63 9.89
C LEU A 26 -12.57 -9.71 9.04
N TYR A 27 -13.40 -10.55 8.43
CA TYR A 27 -13.00 -11.57 7.47
C TYR A 27 -13.33 -11.07 6.07
N ILE A 28 -12.34 -11.01 5.21
CA ILE A 28 -12.44 -10.54 3.84
C ILE A 28 -12.07 -11.68 2.90
N LEU A 29 -12.97 -12.04 2.00
CA LEU A 29 -12.66 -12.83 0.82
C LEU A 29 -12.87 -11.92 -0.38
N SER A 30 -11.81 -11.68 -1.15
CA SER A 30 -11.88 -10.81 -2.32
C SER A 30 -11.16 -11.46 -3.49
N GLY A 31 -11.78 -11.44 -4.66
CA GLY A 31 -11.12 -11.95 -5.86
C GLY A 31 -9.76 -11.28 -6.08
N TYR A 32 -9.71 -9.97 -5.93
CA TYR A 32 -8.49 -9.16 -6.01
C TYR A 32 -8.35 -8.26 -4.79
N ALA A 33 -7.14 -8.03 -4.34
CA ALA A 33 -6.83 -7.13 -3.25
C ALA A 33 -5.51 -6.41 -3.51
N ALA A 34 -5.32 -5.26 -2.86
CA ALA A 34 -4.09 -4.49 -2.95
C ALA A 34 -3.50 -4.20 -1.55
N PRO A 35 -2.18 -4.32 -1.36
CA PRO A 35 -1.54 -3.96 -0.09
C PRO A 35 -1.71 -2.48 0.26
N THR A 36 -1.84 -1.62 -0.74
CA THR A 36 -2.15 -0.20 -0.60
C THR A 36 -3.53 0.04 0.01
N MET A 37 -4.53 -0.78 -0.33
CA MET A 37 -5.86 -0.73 0.30
C MET A 37 -5.80 -1.17 1.77
N LEU A 38 -5.07 -2.24 2.06
CA LEU A 38 -4.88 -2.71 3.42
C LEU A 38 -4.18 -1.66 4.29
N SER A 39 -3.09 -1.09 3.79
CA SER A 39 -2.37 0.01 4.45
C SER A 39 -3.27 1.23 4.67
N TRP A 40 -4.06 1.62 3.67
CA TRP A 40 -5.01 2.73 3.77
C TRP A 40 -6.09 2.44 4.82
N TYR A 41 -6.63 1.23 4.83
CA TYR A 41 -7.69 0.83 5.76
C TYR A 41 -7.19 0.85 7.21
N ILE A 42 -6.06 0.21 7.50
CA ILE A 42 -5.44 0.20 8.84
C ILE A 42 -5.18 1.62 9.32
N LYS A 43 -4.63 2.48 8.46
CA LYS A 43 -4.36 3.88 8.82
C LYS A 43 -5.61 4.67 9.18
N ASN A 44 -6.74 4.38 8.56
CA ASN A 44 -8.01 5.05 8.83
C ASN A 44 -8.80 4.45 10.01
N LEU A 45 -8.38 3.30 10.54
CA LEU A 45 -8.94 2.72 11.77
C LEU A 45 -8.46 3.43 13.03
N TYR A 46 -7.26 3.97 13.04
CA TYR A 46 -6.48 4.40 14.21
C TYR A 46 -7.18 5.37 15.19
N HIS A 47 -8.33 5.94 14.84
CA HIS A 47 -9.08 6.85 15.73
C HIS A 47 -10.55 6.45 15.90
N LYS A 48 -10.95 5.27 15.41
CA LYS A 48 -12.37 4.91 15.38
C LYS A 48 -12.81 3.98 16.52
N VAL A 49 -11.90 3.18 17.06
CA VAL A 49 -12.20 2.20 18.11
C VAL A 49 -11.08 2.12 19.13
N HIS A 50 -11.44 1.72 20.35
CA HIS A 50 -10.47 1.46 21.42
C HIS A 50 -9.91 0.05 21.38
N THR A 51 -10.68 -0.92 20.87
CA THR A 51 -10.26 -2.32 20.72
C THR A 51 -9.64 -2.51 19.35
N PRO A 52 -8.38 -2.98 19.26
CA PRO A 52 -7.73 -3.25 17.97
C PRO A 52 -8.51 -4.29 17.16
N LEU A 53 -8.57 -4.08 15.85
CA LEU A 53 -9.27 -4.94 14.91
C LEU A 53 -8.44 -6.19 14.60
N ARG A 54 -9.10 -7.34 14.41
CA ARG A 54 -8.54 -8.53 13.79
C ARG A 54 -8.96 -8.59 12.34
N ILE A 55 -8.02 -8.72 11.42
CA ILE A 55 -8.27 -8.78 9.99
C ILE A 55 -7.75 -10.11 9.44
N SER A 56 -8.63 -10.85 8.77
CA SER A 56 -8.26 -12.05 8.01
C SER A 56 -8.66 -11.82 6.54
N LEU A 57 -7.67 -11.58 5.67
CA LEU A 57 -7.83 -11.34 4.24
C LEU A 57 -7.47 -12.58 3.45
N MET A 58 -8.35 -13.04 2.57
CA MET A 58 -8.13 -14.13 1.64
C MET A 58 -8.32 -13.65 0.20
N ILE A 59 -7.37 -13.93 -0.68
CA ILE A 59 -7.35 -13.44 -2.07
C ILE A 59 -7.64 -14.61 -3.01
N GLY A 60 -8.69 -14.48 -3.81
CA GLY A 60 -9.34 -15.60 -4.47
C GLY A 60 -8.90 -15.92 -5.90
N MET A 61 -8.41 -14.94 -6.68
CA MET A 61 -8.12 -15.11 -8.10
C MET A 61 -6.66 -15.50 -8.40
N VAL A 62 -5.87 -15.76 -7.37
CA VAL A 62 -4.45 -16.11 -7.50
C VAL A 62 -4.19 -17.38 -8.33
N PRO A 63 -5.00 -18.45 -8.27
CA PRO A 63 -4.77 -19.62 -9.14
C PRO A 63 -4.90 -19.32 -10.63
N PHE A 64 -5.67 -18.30 -11.00
CA PHE A 64 -5.93 -17.94 -12.39
C PHE A 64 -4.90 -16.93 -12.93
N ASP A 65 -4.66 -15.85 -12.18
CA ASP A 65 -3.82 -14.73 -12.64
C ASP A 65 -2.40 -14.74 -12.08
N GLY A 66 -2.12 -15.60 -11.09
CA GLY A 66 -0.93 -15.45 -10.25
C GLY A 66 -0.99 -14.18 -9.40
N ILE A 67 0.15 -13.75 -8.90
CA ILE A 67 0.31 -12.50 -8.17
C ILE A 67 1.64 -11.84 -8.53
N SER A 68 1.69 -10.52 -8.66
CA SER A 68 2.96 -9.85 -8.92
C SER A 68 3.85 -9.82 -7.67
N ALA A 69 5.16 -9.90 -7.86
CA ALA A 69 6.13 -9.89 -6.77
C ALA A 69 5.96 -8.67 -5.86
N SER A 70 5.71 -7.47 -6.44
CA SER A 70 5.47 -6.26 -5.65
C SER A 70 4.22 -6.33 -4.78
N VAL A 71 3.13 -6.92 -5.29
CA VAL A 71 1.91 -7.10 -4.51
C VAL A 71 2.12 -8.13 -3.41
N HIS A 72 2.78 -9.25 -3.72
CA HIS A 72 3.14 -10.27 -2.74
C HIS A 72 3.99 -9.70 -1.60
N GLU A 73 5.11 -9.06 -1.94
CA GLU A 73 6.00 -8.43 -0.95
C GLU A 73 5.28 -7.34 -0.15
N GLY A 74 4.40 -6.57 -0.79
CA GLY A 74 3.58 -5.58 -0.12
C GLY A 74 2.69 -6.18 0.96
N PHE A 75 2.04 -7.33 0.72
CA PHE A 75 1.26 -8.04 1.73
C PHE A 75 2.15 -8.63 2.82
N VAL A 76 3.28 -9.25 2.46
CA VAL A 76 4.27 -9.76 3.43
C VAL A 76 4.74 -8.64 4.36
N GLN A 77 5.04 -7.46 3.80
CA GLN A 77 5.46 -6.30 4.58
C GLN A 77 4.33 -5.83 5.52
N GLN A 78 3.08 -5.71 5.03
CA GLN A 78 1.96 -5.28 5.89
C GLN A 78 1.75 -6.24 7.07
N VAL A 79 1.82 -7.55 6.84
CA VAL A 79 1.68 -8.55 7.93
C VAL A 79 2.84 -8.48 8.91
N ARG A 80 4.07 -8.28 8.42
CA ARG A 80 5.28 -8.18 9.27
C ARG A 80 5.30 -6.92 10.13
N GLU A 81 4.82 -5.80 9.58
CA GLU A 81 4.91 -4.48 10.20
C GLU A 81 3.65 -4.07 10.97
N ALA A 82 2.61 -4.91 10.95
CA ALA A 82 1.37 -4.67 11.68
C ALA A 82 1.66 -4.42 13.17
N LYS A 83 1.15 -3.31 13.68
CA LYS A 83 1.34 -2.93 15.08
C LYS A 83 0.15 -3.39 15.91
N PRO A 84 0.37 -4.07 17.04
CA PRO A 84 -0.73 -4.54 17.90
C PRO A 84 -1.69 -3.44 18.38
N GLN A 85 -1.21 -2.18 18.42
CA GLN A 85 -2.04 -1.04 18.81
C GLN A 85 -3.00 -0.60 17.69
N GLU A 86 -2.70 -0.94 16.43
CA GLU A 86 -3.52 -0.59 15.26
C GLU A 86 -4.40 -1.76 14.84
N VAL A 87 -3.80 -2.95 14.78
CA VAL A 87 -4.44 -4.22 14.42
C VAL A 87 -3.92 -5.32 15.34
N GLU A 88 -4.81 -5.95 16.13
CA GLU A 88 -4.44 -7.02 17.07
C GLU A 88 -3.84 -8.23 16.32
N LYS A 89 -4.48 -8.58 15.20
CA LYS A 89 -4.06 -9.70 14.36
C LYS A 89 -4.32 -9.36 12.89
N LEU A 90 -3.31 -9.52 12.06
CA LEU A 90 -3.41 -9.39 10.62
C LEU A 90 -2.95 -10.69 9.95
N GLU A 91 -3.85 -11.31 9.20
CA GLU A 91 -3.59 -12.51 8.42
C GLU A 91 -3.95 -12.24 6.96
N CYS A 92 -3.04 -12.56 6.07
CA CYS A 92 -3.28 -12.55 4.63
C CYS A 92 -2.97 -13.94 4.05
N SER A 93 -3.83 -14.43 3.17
CA SER A 93 -3.66 -15.72 2.51
C SER A 93 -4.11 -15.67 1.06
N TYR A 94 -3.60 -16.58 0.26
CA TYR A 94 -4.00 -16.81 -1.11
C TYR A 94 -4.77 -18.12 -1.21
N ILE A 95 -5.87 -18.14 -1.96
CA ILE A 95 -6.39 -19.40 -2.49
C ILE A 95 -5.37 -19.85 -3.54
N TYR A 96 -4.88 -21.08 -3.44
CA TYR A 96 -3.85 -21.61 -4.33
C TYR A 96 -4.34 -22.68 -5.28
N ASP A 97 -5.57 -23.18 -5.09
CA ASP A 97 -6.13 -24.31 -5.86
C ASP A 97 -7.44 -23.91 -6.55
N GLU A 98 -7.75 -24.54 -7.67
CA GLU A 98 -9.01 -24.36 -8.39
C GLU A 98 -10.20 -25.02 -7.68
N PRO A 99 -11.42 -24.50 -7.86
CA PRO A 99 -11.80 -23.34 -8.66
C PRO A 99 -11.43 -22.01 -7.99
N CYS A 100 -10.99 -21.03 -8.81
CA CYS A 100 -10.72 -19.68 -8.33
C CYS A 100 -11.97 -19.05 -7.69
N VAL A 101 -11.76 -18.13 -6.76
CA VAL A 101 -12.85 -17.41 -6.11
C VAL A 101 -12.84 -15.94 -6.54
N HIS A 102 -13.82 -15.55 -7.37
CA HIS A 102 -14.00 -14.17 -7.81
C HIS A 102 -14.97 -13.38 -6.90
N ALA A 103 -15.55 -14.04 -5.89
CA ALA A 103 -16.47 -13.42 -4.95
C ALA A 103 -15.79 -12.35 -4.08
N ASN A 104 -16.60 -11.36 -3.64
CA ASN A 104 -16.18 -10.40 -2.62
C ASN A 104 -17.14 -10.52 -1.45
N LEU A 105 -16.61 -10.88 -0.28
CA LEU A 105 -17.33 -11.00 0.98
C LEU A 105 -16.59 -10.21 2.06
N TYR A 106 -17.35 -9.47 2.85
CA TYR A 106 -16.88 -8.69 3.99
C TYR A 106 -17.73 -9.11 5.19
N ILE A 107 -17.15 -9.86 6.13
CA ILE A 107 -17.88 -10.51 7.21
C ILE A 107 -17.35 -9.96 8.53
N TRP A 108 -18.25 -9.37 9.29
CA TRP A 108 -17.97 -8.85 10.62
C TRP A 108 -18.42 -9.85 11.69
N ALA A 109 -17.55 -10.05 12.68
CA ALA A 109 -17.81 -10.98 13.75
C ALA A 109 -17.47 -10.39 15.12
N LYS A 110 -18.08 -11.00 16.13
CA LYS A 110 -17.84 -10.78 17.55
C LYS A 110 -17.48 -12.11 18.19
N ASN A 111 -16.27 -12.24 18.72
CA ASN A 111 -15.77 -13.48 19.35
C ASN A 111 -15.96 -14.72 18.44
N GLY A 112 -15.62 -14.60 17.16
CA GLY A 112 -15.76 -15.65 16.16
C GLY A 112 -17.20 -15.91 15.69
N ILE A 113 -18.20 -15.17 16.17
CA ILE A 113 -19.60 -15.31 15.76
C ILE A 113 -19.93 -14.23 14.72
N PRO A 114 -20.27 -14.59 13.47
CA PRO A 114 -20.58 -13.62 12.43
C PRO A 114 -21.87 -12.88 12.73
N VAL A 115 -21.84 -11.55 12.66
CA VAL A 115 -22.96 -10.68 13.00
C VAL A 115 -23.47 -9.86 11.83
N LYS A 116 -22.60 -9.54 10.87
CA LYS A 116 -22.96 -8.79 9.68
C LYS A 116 -22.09 -9.19 8.49
N ALA A 117 -22.66 -9.21 7.30
CA ALA A 117 -21.90 -9.51 6.10
C ALA A 117 -22.41 -8.74 4.89
N TYR A 118 -21.49 -8.48 3.96
CA TYR A 118 -21.75 -7.82 2.71
C TYR A 118 -21.09 -8.58 1.57
N THR A 119 -21.73 -8.53 0.40
CA THR A 119 -21.19 -9.06 -0.86
C THR A 119 -21.47 -8.09 -1.98
N GLY A 120 -20.70 -8.14 -3.04
CA GLY A 120 -20.94 -7.28 -4.22
C GLY A 120 -19.77 -7.20 -5.18
N SER A 121 -19.75 -6.13 -5.97
CA SER A 121 -18.74 -5.92 -7.01
C SER A 121 -17.42 -5.38 -6.48
N ALA A 122 -17.40 -4.73 -5.31
CA ALA A 122 -16.22 -4.06 -4.79
C ALA A 122 -15.13 -5.06 -4.36
N PHE A 123 -14.03 -5.10 -5.08
CA PHE A 123 -12.81 -5.76 -4.66
C PHE A 123 -12.12 -4.97 -3.54
N PHE A 124 -11.28 -5.63 -2.74
CA PHE A 124 -10.53 -4.96 -1.67
C PHE A 124 -9.34 -4.17 -2.24
N VAL A 125 -9.65 -3.16 -3.04
CA VAL A 125 -8.71 -2.21 -3.68
C VAL A 125 -9.19 -0.77 -3.47
N GLN A 126 -8.27 0.19 -3.46
CA GLN A 126 -8.64 1.59 -3.20
C GLN A 126 -9.61 2.14 -4.26
N ARG A 127 -9.48 1.74 -5.51
CA ARG A 127 -10.40 2.17 -6.58
C ARG A 127 -11.86 1.83 -6.32
N SER A 128 -12.13 0.76 -5.57
CA SER A 128 -13.48 0.35 -5.20
C SER A 128 -13.99 1.06 -3.95
N PHE A 129 -13.10 1.42 -3.01
CA PHE A 129 -13.50 1.95 -1.70
C PHE A 129 -13.09 3.40 -1.44
N VAL A 130 -12.09 3.93 -2.15
CA VAL A 130 -11.53 5.26 -1.87
C VAL A 130 -11.73 6.17 -3.07
N GLY A 131 -12.47 7.27 -2.86
CA GLY A 131 -12.84 8.18 -3.92
C GLY A 131 -14.00 7.67 -4.79
N GLN A 132 -14.41 8.46 -5.78
CA GLN A 132 -15.53 8.13 -6.68
C GLN A 132 -15.02 7.65 -8.06
N HIS A 133 -14.05 6.74 -8.06
CA HIS A 133 -13.42 6.29 -9.30
C HIS A 133 -14.15 5.15 -10.00
N ARG A 134 -14.99 4.40 -9.25
CA ARG A 134 -15.81 3.30 -9.78
C ARG A 134 -17.19 3.31 -9.15
N GLN A 135 -18.18 2.90 -9.93
CA GLN A 135 -19.51 2.60 -9.41
C GLN A 135 -19.52 1.14 -8.95
N GLU A 136 -19.76 0.94 -7.68
CA GLU A 136 -19.84 -0.38 -7.07
C GLU A 136 -21.24 -0.62 -6.51
N ILE A 137 -21.62 -1.88 -6.45
CA ILE A 137 -22.89 -2.33 -5.85
C ILE A 137 -22.54 -3.32 -4.75
N MET A 138 -22.98 -3.03 -3.54
CA MET A 138 -22.86 -3.92 -2.40
C MET A 138 -24.25 -4.30 -1.88
N LEU A 139 -24.36 -5.47 -1.30
CA LEU A 139 -25.59 -6.02 -0.72
C LEU A 139 -25.28 -6.55 0.66
N GLU A 140 -26.17 -6.31 1.61
CA GLU A 140 -26.14 -7.01 2.89
C GLU A 140 -26.61 -8.46 2.65
N CYS A 141 -25.89 -9.44 3.20
CA CYS A 141 -26.16 -10.84 3.03
C CYS A 141 -26.14 -11.59 4.39
N ASP A 142 -26.50 -12.87 4.36
CA ASP A 142 -26.55 -13.71 5.56
C ASP A 142 -25.12 -13.91 6.13
N PRO A 143 -24.83 -13.42 7.34
CA PRO A 143 -23.48 -13.47 7.90
C PRO A 143 -23.03 -14.90 8.22
N VAL A 144 -23.94 -15.78 8.64
CA VAL A 144 -23.61 -17.18 9.00
C VAL A 144 -23.22 -17.96 7.75
N ARG A 145 -24.04 -17.90 6.70
CA ARG A 145 -23.73 -18.58 5.42
C ARG A 145 -22.49 -18.02 4.76
N SER A 146 -22.28 -16.71 4.85
CA SER A 146 -21.07 -16.07 4.32
C SER A 146 -19.82 -16.55 5.05
N PHE A 147 -19.90 -16.71 6.36
CA PHE A 147 -18.80 -17.19 7.18
C PHE A 147 -18.54 -18.70 6.97
N GLU A 148 -19.58 -19.50 6.80
CA GLU A 148 -19.46 -20.92 6.41
C GLU A 148 -18.74 -21.04 5.06
N TYR A 149 -19.10 -20.20 4.08
CA TYR A 149 -18.43 -20.19 2.78
C TYR A 149 -16.96 -19.76 2.91
N TRP A 150 -16.67 -18.71 3.69
CA TRP A 150 -15.29 -18.26 3.94
C TRP A 150 -14.47 -19.38 4.59
N ASN A 151 -15.00 -20.04 5.61
CA ASN A 151 -14.34 -21.15 6.29
C ASN A 151 -14.06 -22.34 5.35
N SER A 152 -14.96 -22.61 4.40
CA SER A 152 -14.77 -23.69 3.43
C SER A 152 -13.59 -23.46 2.47
N GLN A 153 -13.04 -22.24 2.42
CA GLN A 153 -11.90 -21.92 1.60
C GLN A 153 -10.54 -22.06 2.34
N ILE A 154 -10.56 -22.23 3.66
CA ILE A 154 -9.33 -22.27 4.49
C ILE A 154 -8.38 -23.38 4.04
N ASP A 155 -8.89 -24.59 3.84
CA ASP A 155 -8.09 -25.77 3.46
C ASP A 155 -7.41 -25.62 2.07
N ARG A 156 -7.86 -24.66 1.28
CA ARG A 156 -7.36 -24.31 -0.05
C ARG A 156 -6.57 -23.02 -0.06
N SER A 157 -6.20 -22.52 1.10
CA SER A 157 -5.48 -21.26 1.23
C SER A 157 -4.10 -21.46 1.85
N ILE A 158 -3.18 -20.59 1.49
CA ILE A 158 -1.82 -20.54 2.03
C ILE A 158 -1.48 -19.13 2.49
N TYR A 159 -0.90 -19.00 3.67
CA TYR A 159 -0.48 -17.71 4.18
C TYR A 159 0.62 -17.07 3.33
N VAL A 160 0.52 -15.76 3.13
CA VAL A 160 1.51 -15.00 2.32
C VAL A 160 2.94 -15.12 2.84
N GLN A 161 3.13 -15.40 4.13
CA GLN A 161 4.46 -15.58 4.75
C GLN A 161 4.86 -17.06 4.88
N HIS A 162 4.09 -18.00 4.32
CA HIS A 162 4.44 -19.41 4.40
C HIS A 162 5.72 -19.67 3.59
N ALA A 163 6.63 -20.48 4.15
CA ALA A 163 7.93 -20.75 3.53
C ALA A 163 7.82 -21.40 2.13
N GLU A 164 6.72 -22.11 1.87
CA GLU A 164 6.46 -22.84 0.62
C GLU A 164 5.49 -22.07 -0.31
N VAL A 165 5.21 -20.78 -0.05
CA VAL A 165 4.20 -20.04 -0.82
C VAL A 165 4.51 -20.03 -2.32
N GLU A 166 5.78 -19.95 -2.72
CA GLU A 166 6.23 -19.97 -4.12
C GLU A 166 6.04 -21.34 -4.80
N GLU A 167 5.85 -22.42 -4.04
CA GLU A 167 5.56 -23.73 -4.60
C GLU A 167 4.08 -23.87 -5.00
N TYR A 168 3.19 -23.11 -4.36
CA TYR A 168 1.74 -23.18 -4.56
C TYR A 168 1.20 -22.00 -5.37
N VAL A 169 1.87 -20.86 -5.34
CA VAL A 169 1.41 -19.61 -5.93
C VAL A 169 2.38 -19.15 -7.00
N GLN A 170 1.85 -18.87 -8.18
CA GLN A 170 2.65 -18.31 -9.26
C GLN A 170 2.91 -16.81 -8.97
N ILE A 171 4.13 -16.50 -8.56
CA ILE A 171 4.59 -15.12 -8.35
C ILE A 171 5.26 -14.64 -9.64
N HIS A 172 4.64 -13.65 -10.28
CA HIS A 172 5.17 -13.04 -11.49
C HIS A 172 6.04 -11.84 -11.16
N PRO A 173 7.06 -11.58 -11.95
CA PRO A 173 7.76 -10.31 -11.89
C PRO A 173 6.78 -9.14 -12.05
N THR A 174 6.98 -8.08 -11.28
CA THR A 174 6.03 -6.98 -11.17
C THR A 174 5.83 -6.22 -12.48
N HIS A 175 6.90 -6.10 -13.25
CA HIS A 175 6.88 -5.37 -14.52
C HIS A 175 8.06 -5.79 -15.40
N PRO A 176 7.89 -5.91 -16.73
CA PRO A 176 8.97 -6.25 -17.64
C PRO A 176 10.22 -5.39 -17.50
N ILE A 177 10.08 -4.14 -17.07
CA ILE A 177 11.21 -3.24 -16.78
C ILE A 177 12.04 -3.72 -15.58
N LEU A 178 11.41 -4.37 -14.61
CA LEU A 178 12.08 -4.86 -13.40
C LEU A 178 12.68 -6.26 -13.59
N ASP A 179 12.34 -6.94 -14.70
CA ASP A 179 12.79 -8.31 -15.02
C ASP A 179 14.07 -8.35 -15.83
N MET A 180 14.45 -7.26 -16.41
CA MET A 180 15.71 -7.21 -17.14
C MET A 180 16.84 -7.12 -16.12
N GLU A 181 17.38 -8.29 -15.72
CA GLU A 181 18.54 -8.39 -14.82
C GLU A 181 19.69 -7.46 -15.22
N ASN A 182 19.78 -7.08 -16.48
CA ASN A 182 20.79 -6.18 -17.03
C ASN A 182 20.33 -4.72 -17.16
N ALA A 183 19.05 -4.42 -17.15
CA ALA A 183 18.55 -3.05 -17.32
C ALA A 183 18.75 -2.19 -16.06
N LEU A 184 18.90 -2.82 -14.90
CA LEU A 184 19.17 -2.13 -13.63
C LEU A 184 20.68 -1.87 -13.40
N VAL A 185 21.56 -2.53 -14.17
CA VAL A 185 23.02 -2.39 -14.03
C VAL A 185 23.58 -1.27 -14.92
N ASP A 186 22.96 -1.01 -16.08
CA ASP A 186 23.49 -0.07 -17.09
C ASP A 186 22.72 1.27 -17.19
N GLY A 187 21.99 1.63 -16.14
CA GLY A 187 21.18 2.84 -16.19
C GLY A 187 19.94 2.64 -17.07
N PHE A 188 18.85 3.10 -16.58
CA PHE A 188 17.56 3.09 -17.25
C PHE A 188 17.70 3.61 -18.69
N ASP A 189 17.64 2.72 -19.69
CA ASP A 189 17.80 3.09 -21.07
C ASP A 189 16.77 4.18 -21.44
N ILE A 190 17.23 5.30 -21.92
CA ILE A 190 16.43 6.46 -22.33
C ILE A 190 15.25 6.06 -23.24
N GLN A 191 15.39 4.98 -24.01
CA GLN A 191 14.34 4.43 -24.88
C GLN A 191 13.12 3.87 -24.12
N HIS A 192 13.28 3.46 -22.86
CA HIS A 192 12.16 2.96 -22.03
C HIS A 192 11.47 4.10 -21.26
N GLN A 193 12.14 5.20 -20.98
CA GLN A 193 11.54 6.37 -20.35
C GLN A 193 10.44 7.02 -21.21
N GLU A 194 10.56 6.95 -22.54
CA GLU A 194 9.55 7.53 -23.45
C GLU A 194 8.18 6.84 -23.40
N ARG A 195 8.11 5.63 -22.81
CA ARG A 195 6.84 4.86 -22.69
C ARG A 195 6.05 5.16 -21.43
N TYR A 196 6.66 5.79 -20.45
CA TYR A 196 6.05 6.04 -19.15
C TYR A 196 6.00 7.52 -18.83
N GLU A 197 4.90 7.94 -18.22
CA GLU A 197 4.86 9.26 -17.61
C GLU A 197 5.92 9.33 -16.51
N THR A 198 6.74 10.37 -16.56
CA THR A 198 7.84 10.57 -15.61
C THR A 198 7.76 11.93 -14.92
N VAL A 199 8.14 11.94 -13.65
CA VAL A 199 8.23 13.15 -12.84
C VAL A 199 9.54 13.15 -12.07
N ARG A 200 10.31 14.24 -12.19
CA ARG A 200 11.53 14.50 -11.42
C ARG A 200 11.22 15.43 -10.24
N LEU A 201 11.60 15.00 -9.03
CA LEU A 201 11.41 15.76 -7.79
C LEU A 201 12.74 16.07 -7.14
N SER A 202 12.95 17.33 -6.81
CA SER A 202 14.18 17.79 -6.16
C SER A 202 14.20 17.43 -4.67
N LEU A 203 15.34 16.95 -4.18
CA LEU A 203 15.64 16.73 -2.76
C LEU A 203 16.25 17.96 -2.08
N VAL A 204 16.55 19.00 -2.87
CA VAL A 204 17.10 20.28 -2.39
C VAL A 204 16.10 21.41 -2.56
N THR A 205 16.28 22.46 -1.78
CA THR A 205 15.51 23.70 -1.85
C THR A 205 15.90 24.52 -3.09
N ARG A 206 15.25 25.66 -3.29
CA ARG A 206 15.60 26.58 -4.40
C ARG A 206 17.01 27.16 -4.31
N THR A 207 17.62 27.11 -3.13
CA THR A 207 19.02 27.57 -2.93
C THR A 207 20.04 26.49 -3.29
N GLY A 208 19.58 25.29 -3.68
CA GLY A 208 20.45 24.16 -3.99
C GLY A 208 20.91 23.36 -2.76
N GLU A 209 20.49 23.75 -1.56
CA GLU A 209 20.82 23.07 -0.31
C GLU A 209 19.65 22.20 0.19
N PRO A 210 19.89 21.07 0.86
CA PRO A 210 18.86 20.39 1.63
C PRO A 210 18.27 21.33 2.69
N GLY A 211 16.96 21.28 2.87
CA GLY A 211 16.36 22.10 3.93
C GLY A 211 16.84 21.66 5.31
N ILE A 212 17.14 22.60 6.20
CA ILE A 212 17.66 22.31 7.56
C ILE A 212 16.62 21.56 8.39
N HIS A 213 15.33 21.92 8.24
CA HIS A 213 14.20 21.34 8.98
C HIS A 213 13.05 20.98 8.05
N SER A 214 13.35 20.59 6.81
CA SER A 214 12.35 20.22 5.79
C SER A 214 12.93 19.19 4.82
N GLY A 215 12.07 18.59 4.00
CA GLY A 215 12.49 17.54 3.06
C GLY A 215 13.11 16.36 3.80
N LEU A 216 14.30 15.92 3.40
CA LEU A 216 15.02 14.82 4.02
C LEU A 216 15.41 15.07 5.49
N ASN A 217 15.43 16.33 5.91
CA ASN A 217 15.75 16.77 7.27
C ASN A 217 14.52 17.22 8.08
N TRP A 218 13.32 16.79 7.70
CA TRP A 218 12.12 17.17 8.45
C TRP A 218 12.15 16.73 9.90
N GLY A 219 12.73 15.55 10.18
CA GLY A 219 12.93 15.00 11.50
C GLY A 219 13.96 15.73 12.38
N GLN A 220 14.76 16.66 11.80
CA GLN A 220 15.71 17.47 12.57
C GLN A 220 15.04 18.60 13.39
N ARG A 221 13.70 18.67 13.37
CA ARG A 221 12.92 19.56 14.24
C ARG A 221 12.83 18.98 15.64
N GLU A 222 12.83 19.86 16.64
CA GLU A 222 12.64 19.46 18.02
C GLU A 222 11.36 18.64 18.22
N GLY A 223 11.45 17.56 19.00
CA GLY A 223 10.32 16.66 19.32
C GLY A 223 9.93 15.67 18.22
N ARG A 224 10.70 15.55 17.12
CA ARG A 224 10.46 14.58 16.05
C ARG A 224 11.44 13.42 16.07
N ASN A 225 11.05 12.31 15.42
CA ASN A 225 12.01 11.26 15.11
C ASN A 225 13.01 11.81 14.07
N PRO A 226 14.33 11.76 14.33
CA PRO A 226 15.35 12.33 13.45
C PRO A 226 15.35 11.78 12.02
N ASN A 227 14.78 10.58 11.80
CA ASN A 227 14.61 9.99 10.47
C ASN A 227 13.39 10.48 9.70
N GLU A 228 12.46 11.20 10.34
CA GLU A 228 11.29 11.70 9.59
C GLU A 228 11.69 12.53 8.38
N ALA A 229 11.12 12.21 7.24
CA ALA A 229 11.41 12.85 5.97
C ALA A 229 10.18 12.92 5.07
N TYR A 230 10.24 13.79 4.07
CA TYR A 230 9.31 13.81 2.97
C TYR A 230 10.01 14.26 1.67
N ILE A 231 9.46 13.87 0.53
CA ILE A 231 9.86 14.45 -0.77
C ILE A 231 8.90 15.60 -1.07
N SER A 232 9.46 16.78 -1.37
CA SER A 232 8.65 17.96 -1.70
C SER A 232 7.94 17.76 -3.04
N LEU A 233 6.63 18.00 -3.07
CA LEU A 233 5.81 17.89 -4.26
C LEU A 233 5.37 19.29 -4.73
N PRO A 234 5.85 19.74 -5.90
CA PRO A 234 5.40 21.00 -6.47
C PRO A 234 3.91 20.96 -6.83
N SER A 235 3.18 22.04 -6.52
CA SER A 235 1.72 22.12 -6.76
C SER A 235 1.32 21.83 -8.21
N ARG A 236 2.18 22.15 -9.19
CA ARG A 236 1.94 21.82 -10.59
C ARG A 236 1.87 20.31 -10.81
N ILE A 237 2.75 19.56 -10.16
CA ILE A 237 2.80 18.09 -10.27
C ILE A 237 1.66 17.47 -9.46
N ALA A 238 1.36 17.98 -8.25
CA ALA A 238 0.21 17.53 -7.49
C ALA A 238 -1.11 17.63 -8.30
N LYS A 239 -1.28 18.71 -9.04
CA LYS A 239 -2.49 18.96 -9.86
C LYS A 239 -2.50 18.25 -11.22
N SER A 240 -1.41 17.61 -11.64
CA SER A 240 -1.32 16.95 -12.95
C SER A 240 -2.06 15.61 -13.02
N GLY A 241 -2.43 15.02 -11.87
CA GLY A 241 -3.00 13.68 -11.81
C GLY A 241 -1.96 12.56 -11.93
N PHE A 242 -0.67 12.89 -11.91
CA PHE A 242 0.41 11.90 -11.96
C PHE A 242 0.35 10.96 -10.74
N PHE A 243 0.32 11.52 -9.53
CA PHE A 243 0.18 10.76 -8.29
C PHE A 243 -1.28 10.67 -7.84
N PRO A 244 -1.68 9.58 -7.15
CA PRO A 244 -2.99 9.50 -6.53
C PRO A 244 -3.13 10.54 -5.39
N LEU A 245 -4.20 11.31 -5.43
CA LEU A 245 -4.58 12.29 -4.39
C LEU A 245 -5.53 11.67 -3.35
N GLU A 246 -6.16 12.53 -2.53
CA GLU A 246 -7.17 12.14 -1.53
C GLU A 246 -6.63 11.17 -0.47
N LYS A 247 -5.35 11.33 -0.13
CA LYS A 247 -4.63 10.47 0.83
C LYS A 247 -4.63 8.98 0.44
N ARG A 248 -4.82 8.67 -0.84
CA ARG A 248 -4.62 7.31 -1.33
C ARG A 248 -3.15 6.93 -1.21
N HIS A 249 -2.93 5.67 -0.90
CA HIS A 249 -1.59 5.10 -0.82
C HIS A 249 -1.15 4.60 -2.19
N PHE A 250 0.14 4.63 -2.45
CA PHE A 250 0.73 4.03 -3.64
C PHE A 250 2.05 3.36 -3.30
N THR A 251 2.41 2.34 -4.06
CA THR A 251 3.68 1.62 -3.91
C THR A 251 4.73 2.29 -4.78
N ALA A 252 5.88 2.62 -4.21
CA ALA A 252 7.10 2.97 -4.94
C ALA A 252 8.09 1.82 -4.86
N ILE A 253 8.42 1.24 -6.01
CA ILE A 253 9.47 0.23 -6.17
C ILE A 253 10.75 1.01 -6.52
N THR A 254 11.78 0.86 -5.72
CA THR A 254 13.01 1.60 -5.88
C THR A 254 14.00 0.90 -6.81
N ASP A 255 14.98 1.64 -7.33
CA ASP A 255 16.06 1.11 -8.18
C ASP A 255 16.90 0.03 -7.49
N ASP A 256 16.97 0.04 -6.16
CA ASP A 256 17.63 -0.99 -5.35
C ASP A 256 16.65 -2.08 -4.83
N ARG A 257 15.47 -2.21 -5.45
CA ARG A 257 14.44 -3.21 -5.21
C ARG A 257 13.75 -3.14 -3.83
N HIS A 258 13.85 -2.02 -3.12
CA HIS A 258 13.02 -1.78 -1.94
C HIS A 258 11.61 -1.39 -2.35
N GLN A 259 10.65 -1.63 -1.46
CA GLN A 259 9.28 -1.18 -1.64
C GLN A 259 8.92 -0.21 -0.52
N LEU A 260 8.36 0.92 -0.90
CA LEU A 260 7.87 1.93 0.00
C LEU A 260 6.39 2.17 -0.29
N ILE A 261 5.54 2.03 0.72
CA ILE A 261 4.17 2.52 0.61
C ILE A 261 4.20 4.01 0.94
N LEU A 262 3.77 4.81 0.00
CA LEU A 262 3.81 6.26 0.03
C LEU A 262 2.39 6.83 -0.06
N ARG A 263 2.22 8.07 0.36
CA ARG A 263 1.03 8.87 0.10
C ARG A 263 1.37 10.35 0.01
N ILE A 264 0.47 11.11 -0.58
CA ILE A 264 0.58 12.56 -0.59
C ILE A 264 -0.09 13.12 0.66
N GLU A 265 0.63 13.98 1.36
CA GLU A 265 0.19 14.65 2.59
C GLU A 265 0.57 16.12 2.61
N GLN A 266 0.26 16.75 3.74
CA GLN A 266 0.36 18.18 4.06
C GLN A 266 -0.70 19.04 3.37
N GLN A 267 -0.86 20.25 3.89
CA GLN A 267 -1.79 21.23 3.34
C GLN A 267 -1.43 21.51 1.86
N ASN A 268 -2.42 21.38 0.98
CA ASN A 268 -2.29 21.55 -0.48
C ASN A 268 -1.39 20.49 -1.15
N ASP A 269 -1.37 19.25 -0.68
CA ASP A 269 -0.72 18.11 -1.34
C ASP A 269 0.76 18.35 -1.68
N LYS A 270 1.53 18.87 -0.72
CA LYS A 270 2.91 19.35 -0.96
C LYS A 270 4.01 18.36 -0.60
N ALA A 271 3.68 17.20 -0.03
CA ALA A 271 4.66 16.24 0.45
C ALA A 271 4.28 14.82 0.14
N ILE A 272 5.25 14.03 -0.29
CA ILE A 272 5.17 12.57 -0.37
C ILE A 272 5.82 12.01 0.89
N THR A 273 5.09 11.17 1.63
CA THR A 273 5.51 10.59 2.91
C THR A 273 5.18 9.11 2.97
N THR A 274 5.75 8.41 3.94
CA THR A 274 5.38 7.03 4.31
C THR A 274 4.28 7.06 5.37
N PRO A 275 3.07 6.54 5.09
CA PRO A 275 1.90 6.69 5.96
C PRO A 275 1.99 5.92 7.28
N ALA A 276 2.68 4.78 7.30
CA ALA A 276 2.82 3.95 8.50
C ALA A 276 3.80 4.57 9.51
N ARG A 277 4.97 4.95 9.03
CA ARG A 277 6.01 5.64 9.82
C ARG A 277 6.69 6.68 8.95
N ASN A 278 6.61 7.94 9.32
CA ASN A 278 7.26 9.04 8.58
C ASN A 278 8.79 8.92 8.54
N SER A 279 9.38 8.04 9.35
CA SER A 279 10.82 7.77 9.39
C SER A 279 11.30 6.85 8.27
N ASP A 280 10.44 5.99 7.72
CA ASP A 280 10.86 4.94 6.77
C ASP A 280 11.49 5.53 5.51
N LEU A 281 10.89 6.61 4.98
CA LEU A 281 11.44 7.32 3.83
C LEU A 281 12.82 7.94 4.13
N GLY A 282 12.98 8.50 5.31
CA GLY A 282 14.24 9.10 5.72
C GLY A 282 15.32 8.08 6.04
N GLU A 283 14.97 6.94 6.59
CA GLU A 283 15.86 5.78 6.78
C GLU A 283 16.34 5.27 5.42
N TYR A 284 15.43 5.10 4.47
CA TYR A 284 15.76 4.71 3.10
C TYR A 284 16.83 5.64 2.49
N PHE A 285 16.61 6.95 2.48
CA PHE A 285 17.57 7.88 1.89
C PHE A 285 18.90 7.90 2.64
N ARG A 286 18.90 7.84 3.98
CA ARG A 286 20.15 7.80 4.76
C ARG A 286 20.96 6.53 4.47
N ASN A 287 20.32 5.39 4.37
CA ASN A 287 20.97 4.14 3.99
C ASN A 287 21.59 4.24 2.60
N ARG A 288 20.86 4.80 1.61
CA ARG A 288 21.37 5.01 0.25
C ARG A 288 22.56 5.97 0.21
N LEU A 289 22.56 7.00 1.06
CA LEU A 289 23.64 7.98 1.19
C LEU A 289 24.82 7.49 2.05
N GLY A 290 24.72 6.30 2.65
CA GLY A 290 25.73 5.77 3.57
C GLY A 290 25.81 6.56 4.88
N LEU A 291 24.71 7.16 5.33
CA LEU A 291 24.62 7.92 6.57
C LEU A 291 24.05 7.10 7.71
N ALA A 292 24.45 7.41 8.93
CA ALA A 292 23.82 6.85 10.12
C ALA A 292 22.35 7.30 10.22
N ASN A 293 21.50 6.45 10.79
CA ASN A 293 20.11 6.80 11.06
C ASN A 293 20.04 8.04 11.98
N GLY A 294 19.18 8.97 11.62
CA GLY A 294 19.02 10.24 12.32
C GLY A 294 20.05 11.33 11.97
N ALA A 295 21.07 11.02 11.19
CA ALA A 295 22.03 12.04 10.77
C ALA A 295 21.36 13.10 9.86
N PRO A 296 21.70 14.38 9.98
CA PRO A 296 21.27 15.39 9.03
C PRO A 296 21.88 15.11 7.64
N VAL A 297 21.07 15.26 6.60
CA VAL A 297 21.52 15.16 5.20
C VAL A 297 22.05 16.53 4.78
N THR A 298 23.30 16.58 4.32
CA THR A 298 23.95 17.79 3.83
C THR A 298 24.05 17.79 2.29
N ARG A 299 24.39 18.96 1.73
CA ARG A 299 24.67 19.05 0.31
C ARG A 299 25.88 18.20 -0.09
N ALA A 300 26.91 18.17 0.74
CA ALA A 300 28.11 17.36 0.50
C ALA A 300 27.79 15.85 0.44
N ASP A 301 26.78 15.39 1.20
CA ASP A 301 26.34 13.98 1.16
C ASP A 301 25.66 13.66 -0.18
N LEU A 302 24.81 14.54 -0.67
CA LEU A 302 24.16 14.38 -1.97
C LEU A 302 25.16 14.48 -3.13
N ASP A 303 26.12 15.41 -3.06
CA ASP A 303 27.17 15.56 -4.06
C ASP A 303 28.12 14.36 -4.08
N ARG A 304 28.48 13.82 -2.90
CA ARG A 304 29.26 12.58 -2.78
C ARG A 304 28.50 11.38 -3.37
N TYR A 305 27.18 11.30 -3.15
CA TYR A 305 26.34 10.28 -3.74
C TYR A 305 26.18 10.49 -5.25
N GLY A 306 26.20 11.72 -5.74
CA GLY A 306 26.12 12.08 -7.14
C GLY A 306 24.72 12.48 -7.62
N ARG A 307 23.74 12.64 -6.71
CA ARG A 307 22.37 12.96 -7.10
C ARG A 307 21.61 13.82 -6.08
N THR A 308 20.84 14.78 -6.58
CA THR A 308 20.07 15.74 -5.77
C THR A 308 18.56 15.70 -6.02
N ASP A 309 18.11 14.71 -6.77
CA ASP A 309 16.70 14.50 -7.14
C ASP A 309 16.35 13.02 -7.18
N VAL A 310 15.07 12.73 -7.27
CA VAL A 310 14.53 11.40 -7.58
C VAL A 310 13.62 11.48 -8.80
N VAL A 311 13.54 10.42 -9.57
CA VAL A 311 12.64 10.31 -10.72
C VAL A 311 11.59 9.25 -10.42
N PHE A 312 10.34 9.61 -10.59
CA PHE A 312 9.23 8.66 -10.53
C PHE A 312 8.74 8.35 -11.94
N LEU A 313 8.55 7.07 -12.23
CA LEU A 313 7.88 6.58 -13.42
C LEU A 313 6.56 5.97 -12.99
N LYS A 314 5.48 6.32 -13.66
CA LYS A 314 4.15 5.76 -13.39
C LYS A 314 4.00 4.43 -14.12
N LEU A 315 4.00 3.32 -13.39
CA LEU A 315 3.77 1.98 -13.95
C LEU A 315 2.28 1.72 -14.11
N ASP A 316 1.50 2.07 -13.09
CA ASP A 316 0.04 2.10 -13.11
C ASP A 316 -0.49 3.17 -12.12
N ASP A 317 -1.78 3.16 -11.79
CA ASP A 317 -2.37 4.22 -10.96
C ASP A 317 -1.99 4.14 -9.48
N GLU A 318 -1.45 3.03 -9.01
CA GLU A 318 -1.04 2.81 -7.61
C GLU A 318 0.40 2.28 -7.47
N THR A 319 1.08 2.06 -8.60
CA THR A 319 2.46 1.53 -8.62
C THR A 319 3.37 2.44 -9.42
N PHE A 320 4.48 2.81 -8.81
CA PHE A 320 5.49 3.70 -9.39
C PHE A 320 6.87 3.06 -9.24
N TYR A 321 7.75 3.34 -10.17
CA TYR A 321 9.17 3.09 -10.01
C TYR A 321 9.85 4.39 -9.55
N MET A 322 10.65 4.31 -8.49
CA MET A 322 11.39 5.45 -7.93
C MET A 322 12.89 5.24 -8.17
N ASP A 323 13.43 6.01 -9.09
CA ASP A 323 14.84 5.97 -9.44
C ASP A 323 15.63 7.02 -8.64
N PHE A 324 16.58 6.53 -7.85
CA PHE A 324 17.59 7.31 -7.14
C PHE A 324 19.00 6.81 -7.46
N ASN A 325 19.16 6.01 -8.52
CA ASN A 325 20.46 5.49 -8.92
C ASN A 325 21.36 6.59 -9.45
N VAL A 326 22.66 6.38 -9.28
CA VAL A 326 23.72 7.25 -9.84
C VAL A 326 24.27 6.55 -11.06
N ILE A 327 24.19 7.17 -12.22
CA ILE A 327 24.74 6.66 -13.48
C ILE A 327 26.24 6.84 -13.48
#